data_ae739f64794e2ffaf4861d9e73d6f00e
#
_entry.id   ae739f64794e2ffaf4861d9e73d6f00e
#
_cell.length_a   1.000
_cell.length_b   1.000
_cell.length_c   1.000
_cell.angle_alpha   90.00
_cell.angle_beta   90.00
_cell.angle_gamma   90.00
#
_symmetry.space_group_name_H-M   'P 1'
#
loop_
_entity.id
_entity.type
_entity.pdbx_description
1 polymer ?
#
loop_
_entity_poly.entity_id
_entity_poly.type
_entity_poly.pdbx_seq_one_letter_code
_entity_poly.pdbx_strand_id
1 'polypeptide(L)'
;AVKALVRSYFYGGSRLRFDYSDIRPKGARLVTSGGKAPGPQPLRECLVKLEGMLSEMNEGDKLSPIQVHDMVCHIADAVLAGGIRRAALISLFSADDVEMISSKTGNWWEKNPQRGRANNSVVLLRHKIDKEYFMSLWDRVKASGAGEPGFYFSNDKDWGTNPCCEIGLRPYQFCNLTEVNVSNVESQQDLNERVRAASFIGTLQASYTDFHYLRDIWRRNTEKDALIGVSMTGIASGKVLE
;
A
#
# COMPACT_ATOMS: atom_id res chain seq x y z
N ALA A 1 -12.82 5.00 14.08
CA ALA A 1 -12.43 3.98 15.06
C ALA A 1 -10.92 4.01 15.31
N VAL A 2 -10.05 3.65 14.35
CA VAL A 2 -8.58 3.58 14.52
C VAL A 2 -7.98 4.88 15.05
N LYS A 3 -8.34 6.05 14.45
CA LYS A 3 -7.86 7.35 14.93
C LYS A 3 -8.23 7.60 16.41
N ALA A 4 -9.44 7.24 16.82
CA ALA A 4 -9.89 7.41 18.20
C ALA A 4 -9.08 6.51 19.14
N LEU A 5 -8.89 5.23 18.78
CA LEU A 5 -8.08 4.28 19.55
C LEU A 5 -6.66 4.79 19.76
N VAL A 6 -5.96 5.13 18.67
CA VAL A 6 -4.58 5.62 18.75
C VAL A 6 -4.50 6.89 19.61
N ARG A 7 -5.44 7.83 19.45
CA ARG A 7 -5.47 9.06 20.26
C ARG A 7 -5.65 8.81 21.73
N SER A 8 -6.47 7.82 22.14
CA SER A 8 -6.70 7.52 23.56
C SER A 8 -5.43 7.04 24.26
N TYR A 9 -4.51 6.40 23.53
CA TYR A 9 -3.22 5.97 24.08
C TYR A 9 -2.16 7.09 24.10
N PHE A 10 -2.08 7.89 23.02
CA PHE A 10 -1.02 8.91 22.89
C PHE A 10 -1.31 10.25 23.58
N TYR A 11 -2.58 10.59 23.76
CA TYR A 11 -2.97 11.88 24.36
C TYR A 11 -3.72 11.73 25.68
N GLY A 12 -3.80 10.51 26.18
CA GLY A 12 -4.62 10.20 27.35
C GLY A 12 -6.12 10.21 27.05
N GLY A 13 -6.89 9.60 27.91
CA GLY A 13 -8.35 9.54 27.78
C GLY A 13 -8.93 8.28 28.41
N SER A 14 -10.26 8.22 28.44
CA SER A 14 -10.98 7.03 28.90
C SER A 14 -10.79 5.87 27.93
N ARG A 15 -10.81 4.63 28.45
CA ARG A 15 -10.84 3.42 27.64
C ARG A 15 -12.04 3.46 26.69
N LEU A 16 -11.80 3.29 25.40
CA LEU A 16 -12.82 3.35 24.37
C LEU A 16 -13.60 2.03 24.30
N ARG A 17 -14.91 2.16 24.12
CA ARG A 17 -15.79 1.05 23.75
C ARG A 17 -16.35 1.33 22.37
N PHE A 18 -16.17 0.40 21.44
CA PHE A 18 -16.65 0.53 20.07
C PHE A 18 -17.99 -0.17 19.90
N ASP A 19 -18.95 0.54 19.31
CA ASP A 19 -20.22 -0.02 18.83
C ASP A 19 -20.08 -0.31 17.33
N TYR A 20 -20.51 -1.49 16.92
CA TYR A 20 -20.43 -1.98 15.55
C TYR A 20 -21.81 -2.18 14.91
N SER A 21 -22.89 -1.79 15.59
CA SER A 21 -24.28 -2.04 15.17
C SER A 21 -24.61 -1.41 13.81
N ASP A 22 -24.02 -0.25 13.49
CA ASP A 22 -24.24 0.45 12.23
C ASP A 22 -23.48 -0.15 11.03
N ILE A 23 -22.61 -1.13 11.28
CA ILE A 23 -21.87 -1.77 10.18
C ILE A 23 -22.75 -2.83 9.53
N ARG A 24 -22.88 -2.76 8.20
CA ARG A 24 -23.63 -3.73 7.41
C ARG A 24 -23.26 -5.16 7.77
N PRO A 25 -24.24 -6.06 7.94
CA PRO A 25 -23.96 -7.45 8.26
C PRO A 25 -23.20 -8.16 7.12
N LYS A 26 -22.44 -9.19 7.49
CA LYS A 26 -21.72 -10.01 6.52
C LYS A 26 -22.69 -10.56 5.47
N GLY A 27 -22.30 -10.43 4.20
CA GLY A 27 -23.09 -10.91 3.06
C GLY A 27 -24.08 -9.90 2.48
N ALA A 28 -24.33 -8.75 3.13
CA ALA A 28 -25.17 -7.70 2.57
C ALA A 28 -24.59 -7.16 1.26
N ARG A 29 -25.44 -6.90 0.27
CA ARG A 29 -25.03 -6.40 -1.05
C ARG A 29 -24.46 -4.98 -0.95
N LEU A 30 -23.34 -4.75 -1.58
CA LEU A 30 -22.73 -3.43 -1.77
C LEU A 30 -23.19 -2.84 -3.12
N VAL A 31 -24.03 -1.82 -3.08
CA VAL A 31 -24.67 -1.26 -4.28
C VAL A 31 -23.68 -0.47 -5.12
N THR A 32 -22.85 0.36 -4.47
CA THR A 32 -21.94 1.28 -5.16
C THR A 32 -20.63 0.63 -5.62
N SER A 33 -20.07 -0.29 -4.82
CA SER A 33 -18.75 -0.90 -5.10
C SER A 33 -18.84 -2.33 -5.62
N GLY A 34 -20.05 -2.89 -5.67
CA GLY A 34 -20.26 -4.30 -6.01
C GLY A 34 -19.76 -5.26 -4.91
N GLY A 35 -20.18 -6.53 -5.03
CA GLY A 35 -19.81 -7.56 -4.06
C GLY A 35 -20.65 -7.57 -2.80
N LYS A 36 -20.13 -8.21 -1.75
CA LYS A 36 -20.80 -8.41 -0.45
C LYS A 36 -20.02 -7.77 0.69
N ALA A 37 -20.72 -7.24 1.66
CA ALA A 37 -20.12 -6.66 2.87
C ALA A 37 -19.40 -7.74 3.69
N PRO A 38 -18.20 -7.41 4.27
CA PRO A 38 -17.47 -8.34 5.14
C PRO A 38 -18.09 -8.46 6.54
N GLY A 39 -18.96 -7.54 6.92
CA GLY A 39 -19.50 -7.40 8.28
C GLY A 39 -18.53 -6.66 9.22
N PRO A 40 -18.87 -6.57 10.51
CA PRO A 40 -18.10 -5.82 11.50
C PRO A 40 -16.81 -6.56 11.96
N GLN A 41 -16.72 -7.86 11.74
CA GLN A 41 -15.66 -8.68 12.34
C GLN A 41 -14.24 -8.26 11.94
N PRO A 42 -13.92 -7.96 10.65
CA PRO A 42 -12.57 -7.53 10.29
C PRO A 42 -12.12 -6.25 11.01
N LEU A 43 -13.03 -5.27 11.18
CA LEU A 43 -12.71 -4.05 11.93
C LEU A 43 -12.54 -4.34 13.43
N ARG A 44 -13.37 -5.21 14.01
CA ARG A 44 -13.23 -5.63 15.41
C ARG A 44 -11.88 -6.27 15.66
N GLU A 45 -11.49 -7.22 14.85
CA GLU A 45 -10.19 -7.91 14.96
C GLU A 45 -9.01 -6.94 14.80
N CYS A 46 -9.10 -6.02 13.84
CA CYS A 46 -8.11 -4.96 13.66
C CYS A 46 -7.96 -4.12 14.94
N LEU A 47 -9.05 -3.62 15.50
CA LEU A 47 -9.00 -2.77 16.70
C LEU A 47 -8.45 -3.52 17.92
N VAL A 48 -8.82 -4.80 18.10
CA VAL A 48 -8.27 -5.64 19.18
C VAL A 48 -6.75 -5.81 19.03
N LYS A 49 -6.26 -6.09 17.83
CA LYS A 49 -4.82 -6.25 17.57
C LYS A 49 -4.06 -4.94 17.80
N LEU A 50 -4.59 -3.82 17.31
CA LEU A 50 -3.98 -2.50 17.54
C LEU A 50 -3.98 -2.12 19.02
N GLU A 51 -5.07 -2.39 19.74
CA GLU A 51 -5.15 -2.15 21.19
C GLU A 51 -4.13 -2.99 21.94
N GLY A 52 -3.97 -4.28 21.57
CA GLY A 52 -2.95 -5.16 22.13
C GLY A 52 -1.55 -4.56 22.01
N MET A 53 -1.16 -4.18 20.79
CA MET A 53 0.15 -3.58 20.54
C MET A 53 0.38 -2.28 21.33
N LEU A 54 -0.64 -1.42 21.41
CA LEU A 54 -0.55 -0.16 22.14
C LEU A 54 -0.51 -0.35 23.66
N SER A 55 -1.19 -1.37 24.18
CA SER A 55 -1.26 -1.66 25.62
C SER A 55 0.05 -2.24 26.20
N GLU A 56 0.93 -2.74 25.35
CA GLU A 56 2.26 -3.23 25.73
C GLU A 56 3.30 -2.09 25.90
N MET A 57 2.94 -0.86 25.48
CA MET A 57 3.83 0.29 25.55
C MET A 57 3.75 0.97 26.92
N ASN A 58 4.88 1.50 27.39
CA ASN A 58 4.94 2.32 28.58
C ASN A 58 4.74 3.81 28.24
N GLU A 59 4.45 4.61 29.28
CA GLU A 59 4.37 6.06 29.13
C GLU A 59 5.70 6.64 28.67
N GLY A 60 5.67 7.45 27.61
CA GLY A 60 6.86 8.04 27.01
C GLY A 60 7.51 7.21 25.90
N ASP A 61 7.10 5.96 25.70
CA ASP A 61 7.59 5.12 24.61
C ASP A 61 7.17 5.68 23.25
N LYS A 62 8.01 5.41 22.25
CA LYS A 62 7.72 5.69 20.83
C LYS A 62 7.55 4.38 20.08
N LEU A 63 6.59 4.35 19.19
CA LEU A 63 6.45 3.24 18.23
C LEU A 63 7.70 3.12 17.36
N SER A 64 8.26 1.92 17.26
CA SER A 64 9.32 1.63 16.31
C SER A 64 8.75 1.54 14.86
N PRO A 65 9.58 1.69 13.81
CA PRO A 65 9.13 1.51 12.42
C PRO A 65 8.42 0.19 12.18
N ILE A 66 8.92 -0.91 12.72
CA ILE A 66 8.31 -2.23 12.56
C ILE A 66 6.94 -2.33 13.26
N GLN A 67 6.76 -1.69 14.41
CA GLN A 67 5.46 -1.63 15.09
C GLN A 67 4.44 -0.85 14.26
N VAL A 68 4.84 0.31 13.71
CA VAL A 68 3.97 1.09 12.80
C VAL A 68 3.62 0.28 11.56
N HIS A 69 4.60 -0.41 10.97
CA HIS A 69 4.39 -1.30 9.83
C HIS A 69 3.36 -2.38 10.15
N ASP A 70 3.50 -3.09 11.28
CA ASP A 70 2.57 -4.14 11.68
C ASP A 70 1.16 -3.58 11.95
N MET A 71 1.04 -2.41 12.56
CA MET A 71 -0.26 -1.73 12.75
C MET A 71 -0.94 -1.42 11.41
N VAL A 72 -0.19 -0.88 10.44
CA VAL A 72 -0.74 -0.57 9.10
C VAL A 72 -1.13 -1.85 8.35
N CYS A 73 -0.36 -2.93 8.49
CA CYS A 73 -0.70 -4.23 7.94
C CYS A 73 -2.01 -4.80 8.53
N HIS A 74 -2.23 -4.67 9.83
CA HIS A 74 -3.51 -5.06 10.47
C HIS A 74 -4.68 -4.20 10.00
N ILE A 75 -4.47 -2.90 9.73
CA ILE A 75 -5.49 -2.04 9.14
C ILE A 75 -5.82 -2.53 7.71
N ALA A 76 -4.81 -2.88 6.92
CA ALA A 76 -5.01 -3.41 5.57
C ALA A 76 -5.78 -4.74 5.57
N ASP A 77 -5.58 -5.60 6.55
CA ASP A 77 -6.36 -6.84 6.73
C ASP A 77 -7.84 -6.57 6.93
N ALA A 78 -8.21 -5.45 7.57
CA ALA A 78 -9.59 -5.07 7.77
C ALA A 78 -10.27 -4.51 6.51
N VAL A 79 -9.52 -4.09 5.50
CA VAL A 79 -10.03 -3.51 4.25
C VAL A 79 -10.32 -4.61 3.23
N LEU A 80 -11.25 -5.49 3.58
CA LEU A 80 -11.75 -6.58 2.73
C LEU A 80 -13.19 -6.31 2.35
N ALA A 81 -13.53 -6.51 1.08
CA ALA A 81 -14.91 -6.41 0.61
C ALA A 81 -15.22 -7.58 -0.33
N GLY A 82 -16.23 -8.39 0.03
CA GLY A 82 -16.67 -9.51 -0.79
C GLY A 82 -15.61 -10.59 -1.04
N GLY A 83 -14.67 -10.78 -0.10
CA GLY A 83 -13.54 -11.69 -0.26
C GLY A 83 -12.40 -11.14 -1.10
N ILE A 84 -12.52 -9.92 -1.61
CA ILE A 84 -11.50 -9.25 -2.42
C ILE A 84 -10.72 -8.26 -1.53
N ARG A 85 -9.39 -8.34 -1.58
CA ARG A 85 -8.52 -7.36 -0.94
C ARG A 85 -8.64 -6.00 -1.67
N ARG A 86 -8.97 -4.95 -0.92
CA ARG A 86 -9.13 -3.58 -1.43
C ARG A 86 -7.99 -2.65 -1.04
N ALA A 87 -6.97 -3.16 -0.36
CA ALA A 87 -5.78 -2.41 0.01
C ALA A 87 -4.53 -3.15 -0.43
N ALA A 88 -3.55 -2.41 -0.89
CA ALA A 88 -2.20 -2.86 -1.13
C ALA A 88 -1.24 -1.85 -0.49
N LEU A 89 -0.12 -2.34 0.05
CA LEU A 89 0.86 -1.53 0.75
C LEU A 89 2.24 -1.77 0.17
N ILE A 90 3.05 -0.72 0.22
CA ILE A 90 4.51 -0.84 0.20
C ILE A 90 5.06 -0.10 1.41
N SER A 91 6.02 -0.72 2.10
CA SER A 91 6.81 -0.08 3.14
C SER A 91 8.18 0.22 2.59
N LEU A 92 8.47 1.52 2.48
CA LEU A 92 9.79 2.03 2.11
C LEU A 92 10.50 2.46 3.39
N PHE A 93 11.72 1.98 3.60
CA PHE A 93 12.48 2.22 4.82
C PHE A 93 13.97 2.41 4.55
N SER A 94 14.66 2.99 5.52
CA SER A 94 16.09 3.29 5.42
C SER A 94 16.92 2.02 5.42
N ALA A 95 18.06 2.06 4.75
CA ALA A 95 18.97 0.94 4.63
C ALA A 95 19.65 0.53 5.95
N ASP A 96 19.62 1.39 6.96
CA ASP A 96 20.10 1.14 8.32
C ASP A 96 19.04 0.56 9.26
N ASP A 97 17.78 0.43 8.82
CA ASP A 97 16.69 -0.16 9.61
C ASP A 97 16.76 -1.69 9.58
N VAL A 98 17.53 -2.24 10.53
CA VAL A 98 17.79 -3.68 10.62
C VAL A 98 16.51 -4.48 10.92
N GLU A 99 15.56 -3.93 11.69
CA GLU A 99 14.30 -4.60 12.02
C GLU A 99 13.43 -4.73 10.77
N MET A 100 13.29 -3.65 9.99
CA MET A 100 12.53 -3.69 8.75
C MET A 100 13.18 -4.58 7.70
N ILE A 101 14.52 -4.56 7.55
CA ILE A 101 15.24 -5.47 6.65
C ILE A 101 14.97 -6.94 6.99
N SER A 102 14.85 -7.25 8.29
CA SER A 102 14.67 -8.62 8.78
C SER A 102 13.20 -9.00 9.00
N SER A 103 12.27 -8.11 8.70
CA SER A 103 10.84 -8.25 9.03
C SER A 103 10.17 -9.49 8.46
N LYS A 104 10.66 -10.00 7.33
CA LYS A 104 10.18 -11.21 6.65
C LYS A 104 11.27 -12.28 6.55
N THR A 105 11.94 -12.56 7.66
CA THR A 105 12.92 -13.65 7.78
C THR A 105 12.41 -14.76 8.69
N GLY A 106 12.95 -15.96 8.54
CA GLY A 106 12.52 -17.14 9.34
C GLY A 106 11.03 -17.44 9.15
N ASN A 107 10.37 -17.90 10.19
CA ASN A 107 8.94 -18.28 10.14
C ASN A 107 8.02 -17.06 10.34
N TRP A 108 8.28 -15.96 9.66
CA TRP A 108 7.51 -14.73 9.79
C TRP A 108 6.01 -14.92 9.43
N TRP A 109 5.69 -15.79 8.49
CA TRP A 109 4.31 -16.08 8.06
C TRP A 109 3.46 -16.75 9.16
N GLU A 110 4.09 -17.41 10.14
CA GLU A 110 3.40 -17.97 11.30
C GLU A 110 3.28 -16.94 12.43
N LYS A 111 4.38 -16.22 12.71
CA LYS A 111 4.47 -15.27 13.82
C LYS A 111 3.82 -13.91 13.51
N ASN A 112 3.98 -13.44 12.29
CA ASN A 112 3.56 -12.11 11.84
C ASN A 112 2.88 -12.18 10.46
N PRO A 113 1.79 -12.97 10.29
CA PRO A 113 1.15 -13.20 8.99
C PRO A 113 0.61 -11.90 8.35
N GLN A 114 0.31 -10.87 9.14
CA GLN A 114 -0.12 -9.56 8.65
C GLN A 114 0.92 -8.91 7.73
N ARG A 115 2.22 -9.18 7.90
CA ARG A 115 3.30 -8.63 7.06
C ARG A 115 3.20 -9.06 5.59
N GLY A 116 2.47 -10.12 5.30
CA GLY A 116 2.11 -10.51 3.93
C GLY A 116 1.20 -9.50 3.20
N ARG A 117 0.69 -8.46 3.89
CA ARG A 117 -0.13 -7.40 3.28
C ARG A 117 0.67 -6.28 2.64
N ALA A 118 1.97 -6.20 2.90
CA ALA A 118 2.84 -5.18 2.36
C ALA A 118 3.97 -5.78 1.52
N ASN A 119 4.35 -5.10 0.45
CA ASN A 119 5.67 -5.25 -0.14
C ASN A 119 6.65 -4.42 0.69
N ASN A 120 7.83 -4.94 0.93
CA ASN A 120 8.86 -4.26 1.71
C ASN A 120 10.05 -3.97 0.82
N SER A 121 10.47 -2.70 0.76
CA SER A 121 11.63 -2.30 -0.05
C SER A 121 12.54 -1.33 0.71
N VAL A 122 13.83 -1.62 0.67
CA VAL A 122 14.84 -0.72 1.21
C VAL A 122 15.14 0.39 0.21
N VAL A 123 15.13 1.63 0.68
CA VAL A 123 15.47 2.80 -0.14
C VAL A 123 16.98 2.96 -0.23
N LEU A 124 17.50 2.89 -1.43
CA LEU A 124 18.91 3.07 -1.73
C LEU A 124 19.11 4.36 -2.52
N LEU A 125 19.75 5.34 -1.90
CA LEU A 125 20.08 6.60 -2.58
C LEU A 125 21.29 6.37 -3.49
N ARG A 126 21.11 6.56 -4.81
CA ARG A 126 22.13 6.25 -5.83
C ARG A 126 23.46 6.95 -5.60
N HIS A 127 23.44 8.15 -5.00
CA HIS A 127 24.65 8.91 -4.70
C HIS A 127 25.33 8.54 -3.37
N LYS A 128 24.74 7.59 -2.60
CA LYS A 128 25.25 7.18 -1.29
C LYS A 128 25.58 5.69 -1.22
N ILE A 129 24.95 4.87 -2.06
CA ILE A 129 25.16 3.43 -2.05
C ILE A 129 26.45 3.07 -2.78
N ASP A 130 27.29 2.28 -2.15
CA ASP A 130 28.41 1.61 -2.81
C ASP A 130 28.11 0.15 -3.08
N LYS A 131 28.98 -0.49 -3.85
CA LYS A 131 28.82 -1.89 -4.26
C LYS A 131 28.93 -2.86 -3.09
N GLU A 132 29.82 -2.61 -2.15
CA GLU A 132 30.07 -3.50 -1.02
C GLU A 132 28.83 -3.56 -0.10
N TYR A 133 28.29 -2.39 0.24
CA TYR A 133 27.08 -2.31 1.04
C TYR A 133 25.86 -2.93 0.32
N PHE A 134 25.70 -2.65 -0.98
CA PHE A 134 24.65 -3.29 -1.77
C PHE A 134 24.76 -4.81 -1.74
N MET A 135 25.95 -5.35 -1.93
CA MET A 135 26.16 -6.81 -1.90
C MET A 135 25.85 -7.42 -0.54
N SER A 136 26.16 -6.70 0.55
CA SER A 136 25.80 -7.17 1.90
C SER A 136 24.29 -7.28 2.11
N LEU A 137 23.51 -6.32 1.60
CA LEU A 137 22.05 -6.38 1.60
C LEU A 137 21.51 -7.51 0.71
N TRP A 138 22.09 -7.64 -0.49
CA TRP A 138 21.74 -8.70 -1.43
C TRP A 138 21.91 -10.10 -0.82
N ASP A 139 23.03 -10.34 -0.15
CA ASP A 139 23.32 -11.62 0.50
C ASP A 139 22.32 -11.91 1.64
N ARG A 140 21.89 -10.91 2.39
CA ARG A 140 20.84 -11.04 3.40
C ARG A 140 19.49 -11.41 2.79
N VAL A 141 19.10 -10.75 1.70
CA VAL A 141 17.86 -11.06 0.97
C VAL A 141 17.90 -12.48 0.42
N LYS A 142 19.02 -12.87 -0.19
CA LYS A 142 19.23 -14.24 -0.69
C LYS A 142 19.14 -15.28 0.43
N ALA A 143 19.78 -15.02 1.55
CA ALA A 143 19.78 -15.94 2.69
C ALA A 143 18.39 -16.08 3.36
N SER A 144 17.54 -15.05 3.29
CA SER A 144 16.18 -15.08 3.85
C SER A 144 15.25 -16.06 3.13
N GLY A 145 15.49 -16.31 1.84
CA GLY A 145 14.60 -17.09 0.98
C GLY A 145 13.25 -16.45 0.68
N ALA A 146 12.96 -15.26 1.24
CA ALA A 146 11.70 -14.56 1.07
C ALA A 146 11.64 -13.68 -0.18
N GLY A 147 12.80 -13.37 -0.81
CA GLY A 147 12.89 -12.42 -1.92
C GLY A 147 12.64 -10.96 -1.52
N GLU A 148 12.57 -10.67 -0.23
CA GLU A 148 12.38 -9.35 0.35
C GLU A 148 13.43 -9.07 1.46
N PRO A 149 13.73 -7.78 1.69
CA PRO A 149 13.20 -6.60 1.03
C PRO A 149 13.63 -6.47 -0.42
N GLY A 150 12.76 -5.83 -1.24
CA GLY A 150 13.14 -5.33 -2.55
C GLY A 150 14.09 -4.14 -2.44
N PHE A 151 14.64 -3.69 -3.58
CA PHE A 151 15.54 -2.54 -3.65
C PHE A 151 14.89 -1.42 -4.44
N TYR A 152 14.66 -0.28 -3.78
CA TYR A 152 14.14 0.92 -4.39
C TYR A 152 15.25 1.96 -4.54
N PHE A 153 15.76 2.10 -5.77
CA PHE A 153 16.80 3.08 -6.08
C PHE A 153 16.18 4.46 -6.34
N SER A 154 16.54 5.42 -5.51
CA SER A 154 16.06 6.81 -5.63
C SER A 154 17.22 7.81 -5.66
N ASN A 155 16.97 8.96 -6.26
CA ASN A 155 17.87 10.12 -6.17
C ASN A 155 17.50 11.02 -4.99
N ASP A 156 16.28 10.89 -4.48
CA ASP A 156 15.72 11.73 -3.42
C ASP A 156 14.96 10.83 -2.40
N LYS A 157 15.28 11.01 -1.13
CA LYS A 157 14.65 10.26 -0.01
C LYS A 157 13.16 10.56 0.17
N ASP A 158 12.69 11.70 -0.32
CA ASP A 158 11.30 12.15 -0.17
C ASP A 158 10.38 11.62 -1.28
N TRP A 159 10.95 10.92 -2.29
CA TRP A 159 10.18 10.21 -3.29
C TRP A 159 9.90 8.78 -2.85
N GLY A 160 8.65 8.39 -3.01
CA GLY A 160 8.17 7.03 -2.83
C GLY A 160 7.61 6.45 -4.13
N THR A 161 6.87 5.38 -3.98
CA THR A 161 6.22 4.68 -5.10
C THR A 161 4.94 4.00 -4.63
N ASN A 162 4.09 3.61 -5.59
CA ASN A 162 2.97 2.70 -5.32
C ASN A 162 3.49 1.27 -5.05
N PRO A 163 2.65 0.36 -4.53
CA PRO A 163 3.07 -0.99 -4.13
C PRO A 163 3.75 -1.83 -5.20
N CYS A 164 3.43 -1.59 -6.47
CA CYS A 164 4.03 -2.31 -7.60
C CYS A 164 5.29 -1.65 -8.15
N CYS A 165 5.68 -0.48 -7.64
CA CYS A 165 6.91 0.27 -7.95
C CYS A 165 6.98 0.90 -9.35
N GLU A 166 5.88 0.97 -10.10
CA GLU A 166 5.86 1.55 -11.44
C GLU A 166 5.62 3.06 -11.48
N ILE A 167 5.10 3.66 -10.38
CA ILE A 167 4.76 5.08 -10.32
C ILE A 167 5.57 5.78 -9.22
N GLY A 168 6.43 6.72 -9.59
CA GLY A 168 7.08 7.61 -8.63
C GLY A 168 6.09 8.59 -8.00
N LEU A 169 6.04 8.63 -6.68
CA LEU A 169 5.09 9.44 -5.91
C LEU A 169 5.82 10.33 -4.91
N ARG A 170 5.41 11.60 -4.84
CA ARG A 170 5.70 12.46 -3.69
C ARG A 170 4.70 12.20 -2.56
N PRO A 171 4.96 12.69 -1.35
CA PRO A 171 4.00 12.60 -0.26
C PRO A 171 2.63 13.18 -0.66
N TYR A 172 1.56 12.47 -0.29
CA TYR A 172 0.17 12.88 -0.50
C TYR A 172 -0.23 13.02 -1.98
N GLN A 173 0.19 12.08 -2.82
CA GLN A 173 -0.22 11.98 -4.22
C GLN A 173 -1.03 10.72 -4.47
N PHE A 174 -1.93 10.81 -5.42
CA PHE A 174 -2.62 9.67 -6.02
C PHE A 174 -2.01 9.34 -7.37
N CYS A 175 -2.03 8.06 -7.73
CA CYS A 175 -1.83 7.61 -9.10
C CYS A 175 -3.14 7.07 -9.65
N ASN A 176 -3.50 7.48 -10.88
CA ASN A 176 -4.70 7.04 -11.57
C ASN A 176 -4.29 6.09 -12.68
N LEU A 177 -4.52 4.79 -12.46
CA LEU A 177 -4.06 3.74 -13.35
C LEU A 177 -5.19 3.26 -14.26
N THR A 178 -4.85 3.03 -15.53
CA THR A 178 -5.62 2.31 -16.52
C THR A 178 -4.75 1.25 -17.17
N GLU A 179 -5.38 0.23 -17.73
CA GLU A 179 -4.67 -0.89 -18.32
C GLU A 179 -5.30 -1.29 -19.66
N VAL A 180 -4.46 -1.52 -20.64
CA VAL A 180 -4.85 -1.96 -21.99
C VAL A 180 -4.48 -3.43 -22.16
N ASN A 181 -5.46 -4.28 -22.47
CA ASN A 181 -5.17 -5.64 -22.88
C ASN A 181 -4.67 -5.63 -24.33
N VAL A 182 -3.41 -6.02 -24.52
CA VAL A 182 -2.76 -6.06 -25.84
C VAL A 182 -2.58 -7.47 -26.40
N SER A 183 -3.07 -8.50 -25.70
CA SER A 183 -2.95 -9.89 -26.14
C SER A 183 -3.64 -10.19 -27.47
N ASN A 184 -4.66 -9.42 -27.81
CA ASN A 184 -5.48 -9.57 -29.01
C ASN A 184 -5.53 -8.30 -29.88
N VAL A 185 -4.51 -7.47 -29.81
CA VAL A 185 -4.37 -6.33 -30.73
C VAL A 185 -4.10 -6.84 -32.14
N GLU A 186 -4.84 -6.33 -33.12
CA GLU A 186 -4.79 -6.77 -34.52
C GLU A 186 -3.99 -5.81 -35.40
N SER A 187 -3.91 -4.53 -35.02
CA SER A 187 -3.24 -3.50 -35.79
C SER A 187 -2.75 -2.35 -34.93
N GLN A 188 -1.87 -1.52 -35.49
CA GLN A 188 -1.43 -0.28 -34.85
C GLN A 188 -2.62 0.67 -34.60
N GLN A 189 -3.62 0.69 -35.47
CA GLN A 189 -4.81 1.51 -35.28
C GLN A 189 -5.62 1.01 -34.06
N ASP A 190 -5.84 -0.29 -33.92
CA ASP A 190 -6.53 -0.90 -32.78
C ASP A 190 -5.80 -0.57 -31.45
N LEU A 191 -4.47 -0.71 -31.43
CA LEU A 191 -3.67 -0.31 -30.28
C LEU A 191 -3.86 1.17 -29.95
N ASN A 192 -3.78 2.04 -30.93
CA ASN A 192 -3.94 3.48 -30.74
C ASN A 192 -5.31 3.85 -30.18
N GLU A 193 -6.39 3.20 -30.63
CA GLU A 193 -7.75 3.42 -30.14
C GLU A 193 -7.89 2.98 -28.68
N ARG A 194 -7.36 1.82 -28.30
CA ARG A 194 -7.38 1.32 -26.93
C ARG A 194 -6.58 2.21 -25.99
N VAL A 195 -5.37 2.61 -26.38
CA VAL A 195 -4.52 3.52 -25.58
C VAL A 195 -5.18 4.89 -25.42
N ARG A 196 -5.82 5.41 -26.47
CA ARG A 196 -6.56 6.68 -26.40
C ARG A 196 -7.73 6.58 -25.41
N ALA A 197 -8.51 5.49 -25.46
CA ALA A 197 -9.61 5.27 -24.53
C ALA A 197 -9.10 5.16 -23.08
N ALA A 198 -8.04 4.39 -22.84
CA ALA A 198 -7.44 4.24 -21.51
C ALA A 198 -6.87 5.57 -20.97
N SER A 199 -6.18 6.35 -21.81
CA SER A 199 -5.66 7.67 -21.43
C SER A 199 -6.79 8.65 -21.11
N PHE A 200 -7.89 8.62 -21.87
CA PHE A 200 -9.08 9.43 -21.60
C PHE A 200 -9.69 9.08 -20.22
N ILE A 201 -9.86 7.79 -19.92
CA ILE A 201 -10.38 7.35 -18.61
C ILE A 201 -9.43 7.76 -17.48
N GLY A 202 -8.12 7.58 -17.66
CA GLY A 202 -7.12 8.00 -16.69
C GLY A 202 -7.16 9.50 -16.41
N THR A 203 -7.33 10.30 -17.46
CA THR A 203 -7.47 11.77 -17.35
C THR A 203 -8.75 12.15 -16.60
N LEU A 204 -9.87 11.47 -16.86
CA LEU A 204 -11.11 11.68 -16.09
C LEU A 204 -10.93 11.34 -14.61
N GLN A 205 -10.24 10.24 -14.27
CA GLN A 205 -9.91 9.92 -12.88
C GLN A 205 -9.05 11.01 -12.24
N ALA A 206 -8.00 11.46 -12.91
CA ALA A 206 -7.09 12.48 -12.41
C ALA A 206 -7.74 13.85 -12.24
N SER A 207 -8.83 14.13 -12.94
CA SER A 207 -9.60 15.37 -12.80
C SER A 207 -10.48 15.43 -11.56
N TYR A 208 -10.70 14.29 -10.88
CA TYR A 208 -11.42 14.27 -9.62
C TYR A 208 -10.54 14.79 -8.49
N THR A 209 -10.94 15.89 -7.87
CA THR A 209 -10.16 16.59 -6.83
C THR A 209 -10.95 16.86 -5.54
N ASP A 210 -12.22 16.42 -5.45
CA ASP A 210 -13.04 16.56 -4.25
C ASP A 210 -12.67 15.49 -3.20
N PHE A 211 -11.69 15.83 -2.39
CA PHE A 211 -11.21 14.99 -1.27
C PHE A 211 -11.59 15.59 0.08
N HIS A 212 -12.84 16.01 0.27
CA HIS A 212 -13.35 16.64 1.51
C HIS A 212 -13.10 15.82 2.78
N TYR A 213 -12.92 14.49 2.66
CA TYR A 213 -12.63 13.54 3.74
C TYR A 213 -11.12 13.40 4.05
N LEU A 214 -10.25 14.03 3.29
CA LEU A 214 -8.79 14.04 3.46
C LEU A 214 -8.29 15.45 3.81
N ARG A 215 -7.00 15.55 4.13
CA ARG A 215 -6.37 16.85 4.30
C ARG A 215 -6.21 17.58 2.95
N ASP A 216 -6.32 18.87 2.95
CA ASP A 216 -6.27 19.71 1.73
C ASP A 216 -5.01 19.51 0.87
N ILE A 217 -3.89 19.07 1.47
CA ILE A 217 -2.66 18.79 0.73
C ILE A 217 -2.86 17.73 -0.37
N TRP A 218 -3.76 16.76 -0.20
CA TRP A 218 -4.08 15.77 -1.22
C TRP A 218 -4.70 16.40 -2.45
N ARG A 219 -5.66 17.33 -2.26
CA ARG A 219 -6.30 18.07 -3.35
C ARG A 219 -5.27 18.90 -4.09
N ARG A 220 -4.49 19.73 -3.37
CA ARG A 220 -3.47 20.59 -3.98
C ARG A 220 -2.44 19.82 -4.81
N ASN A 221 -1.97 18.69 -4.32
CA ASN A 221 -1.00 17.87 -5.05
C ASN A 221 -1.62 17.22 -6.27
N THR A 222 -2.89 16.77 -6.19
CA THR A 222 -3.60 16.23 -7.34
C THR A 222 -3.86 17.27 -8.41
N GLU A 223 -4.30 18.48 -8.04
CA GLU A 223 -4.51 19.60 -8.97
C GLU A 223 -3.20 20.03 -9.66
N LYS A 224 -2.08 19.95 -8.94
CA LYS A 224 -0.77 20.33 -9.46
C LYS A 224 -0.22 19.32 -10.48
N ASP A 225 -0.24 18.03 -10.14
CA ASP A 225 0.52 17.02 -10.87
C ASP A 225 -0.40 16.10 -11.73
N ALA A 226 -1.66 15.88 -11.33
CA ALA A 226 -2.67 15.09 -12.05
C ALA A 226 -2.11 13.77 -12.65
N LEU A 227 -1.42 12.97 -11.83
CA LEU A 227 -0.68 11.80 -12.29
C LEU A 227 -1.60 10.74 -12.89
N ILE A 228 -1.26 10.26 -14.07
CA ILE A 228 -1.91 9.13 -14.73
C ILE A 228 -0.87 8.08 -15.13
N GLY A 229 -1.29 6.82 -15.18
CA GLY A 229 -0.51 5.72 -15.72
C GLY A 229 -1.37 4.89 -16.67
N VAL A 230 -0.83 4.61 -17.83
CA VAL A 230 -1.45 3.71 -18.83
C VAL A 230 -0.52 2.54 -19.05
N SER A 231 -0.90 1.37 -18.59
CA SER A 231 -0.10 0.16 -18.71
C SER A 231 -0.65 -0.80 -19.78
N MET A 232 0.11 -1.85 -20.07
CA MET A 232 -0.27 -2.91 -20.98
C MET A 232 -0.19 -4.27 -20.29
N THR A 233 -1.20 -5.11 -20.51
CA THR A 233 -1.22 -6.52 -20.10
C THR A 233 -1.29 -7.43 -21.31
N GLY A 234 -0.74 -8.64 -21.22
CA GLY A 234 -0.74 -9.61 -22.30
C GLY A 234 0.32 -9.35 -23.39
N ILE A 235 1.38 -8.61 -23.09
CA ILE A 235 2.45 -8.25 -24.05
C ILE A 235 3.07 -9.51 -24.66
N ALA A 236 3.44 -10.49 -23.82
CA ALA A 236 4.14 -11.70 -24.26
C ALA A 236 3.22 -12.70 -25.01
N SER A 237 1.91 -12.53 -24.96
CA SER A 237 0.93 -13.40 -25.63
C SER A 237 0.28 -12.79 -26.86
N GLY A 238 0.68 -11.57 -27.23
CA GLY A 238 0.13 -10.82 -28.37
C GLY A 238 1.20 -10.43 -29.40
N LYS A 239 0.76 -9.76 -30.45
CA LYS A 239 1.59 -9.30 -31.56
C LYS A 239 2.39 -8.03 -31.28
N VAL A 240 2.27 -7.45 -30.10
CA VAL A 240 2.90 -6.15 -29.76
C VAL A 240 4.43 -6.21 -29.76
N LEU A 241 5.01 -7.40 -29.65
CA LEU A 241 6.47 -7.64 -29.72
C LEU A 241 6.95 -8.11 -31.11
N GLU A 242 6.05 -8.31 -32.08
CA GLU A 242 6.37 -8.65 -33.47
C GLU A 242 6.57 -7.36 -34.27
#